data_4c5c949aac718aaa1a6d33e896f7ebdf
#
_entry.id   4c5c949aac718aaa1a6d33e896f7ebdf
#
_cell.length_a   1.000
_cell.length_b   1.000
_cell.length_c   1.000
_cell.angle_alpha   90.00
_cell.angle_beta   90.00
_cell.angle_gamma   90.00
#
_symmetry.space_group_name_H-M   'P 1'
#
loop_
_entity.id
_entity.type
_entity.pdbx_description
1 polymer ?
#
loop_
_entity_poly.entity_id
_entity_poly.type
_entity_poly.pdbx_seq_one_letter_code
_entity_poly.pdbx_strand_id
1 'polypeptide(L)'
;SNCSNLVNVNIPDSVTTIDDSAFEDCKKLTSIYLPDSVTEIGRYAFDGCSNLSNVTLSKNLEHMGGRAFGSCEKITKIEIPRSLEWCGSTLSDYGPFGDCIGLKTVIFESGITKIPCYLFEKCTGLEKINIPDTVTVVENSSFSGCTKLEEVKYSNKLTKIENDGFYGCTSLKKVVMPDTINFIGNSIFQNCTSLTEVHLPKSLKEIPSDTFSGCKK
;
A
#
# COMPACT_ATOMS: atom_id res chain seq x y z
N SER A 1 -13.12 8.54 -18.60
CA SER A 1 -13.51 9.95 -18.33
C SER A 1 -12.40 10.87 -18.66
N ASN A 2 -12.02 11.86 -18.72
CA ASN A 2 -11.00 12.84 -19.06
C ASN A 2 -11.47 14.27 -18.67
N CYS A 3 -12.09 14.38 -17.46
CA CYS A 3 -12.56 15.68 -16.98
C CYS A 3 -11.37 16.51 -16.48
N SER A 4 -10.36 16.75 -17.35
CA SER A 4 -9.10 17.39 -17.00
C SER A 4 -9.25 18.80 -16.39
N ASN A 5 -10.42 19.43 -16.52
CA ASN A 5 -10.75 20.73 -15.94
C ASN A 5 -11.57 20.66 -14.65
N LEU A 6 -11.95 19.46 -14.17
CA LEU A 6 -12.69 19.30 -12.93
C LEU A 6 -11.81 19.69 -11.73
N VAL A 7 -12.24 20.69 -10.97
CA VAL A 7 -11.49 21.23 -9.81
C VAL A 7 -12.00 20.64 -8.50
N ASN A 8 -13.31 20.54 -8.37
CA ASN A 8 -13.99 20.07 -7.18
C ASN A 8 -15.15 19.16 -7.56
N VAL A 9 -15.40 18.17 -6.73
CA VAL A 9 -16.58 17.30 -6.81
C VAL A 9 -17.10 17.04 -5.41
N ASN A 10 -18.41 17.06 -5.25
CA ASN A 10 -19.07 16.65 -4.03
C ASN A 10 -19.71 15.28 -4.29
N ILE A 11 -19.36 14.30 -3.48
CA ILE A 11 -19.93 12.95 -3.54
C ILE A 11 -21.07 12.88 -2.52
N PRO A 12 -22.35 12.68 -2.96
CA PRO A 12 -23.48 12.60 -2.04
C PRO A 12 -23.42 11.35 -1.14
N ASP A 13 -24.02 11.45 0.04
CA ASP A 13 -24.08 10.33 1.01
C ASP A 13 -24.91 9.12 0.53
N SER A 14 -25.58 9.22 -0.62
CA SER A 14 -26.26 8.10 -1.27
C SER A 14 -25.34 7.23 -2.14
N VAL A 15 -24.10 7.69 -2.42
CA VAL A 15 -23.15 6.97 -3.27
C VAL A 15 -22.48 5.87 -2.46
N THR A 16 -22.54 4.65 -2.94
CA THR A 16 -21.90 3.48 -2.32
C THR A 16 -20.67 2.99 -3.07
N THR A 17 -20.57 3.30 -4.35
CA THR A 17 -19.46 2.85 -5.22
C THR A 17 -18.97 4.00 -6.09
N ILE A 18 -17.66 4.13 -6.19
CA ILE A 18 -16.97 4.92 -7.22
C ILE A 18 -16.48 3.93 -8.26
N ASP A 19 -17.09 3.91 -9.42
CA ASP A 19 -16.85 2.88 -10.45
C ASP A 19 -15.51 3.07 -11.18
N ASP A 20 -15.12 2.09 -11.99
CA ASP A 20 -13.86 2.07 -12.76
C ASP A 20 -13.69 3.37 -13.57
N SER A 21 -12.50 3.97 -13.50
CA SER A 21 -12.12 5.18 -14.23
C SER A 21 -13.05 6.39 -14.05
N ALA A 22 -13.84 6.46 -12.97
CA ALA A 22 -14.86 7.50 -12.78
C ALA A 22 -14.26 8.92 -12.86
N PHE A 23 -13.07 9.14 -12.31
CA PHE A 23 -12.34 10.41 -12.28
C PHE A 23 -10.93 10.30 -12.85
N GLU A 24 -10.68 9.32 -13.71
CA GLU A 24 -9.38 9.13 -14.36
C GLU A 24 -8.94 10.40 -15.09
N ASP A 25 -7.67 10.79 -14.93
CA ASP A 25 -7.07 11.99 -15.52
C ASP A 25 -7.76 13.33 -15.16
N CYS A 26 -8.46 13.39 -14.02
CA CYS A 26 -8.98 14.66 -13.50
C CYS A 26 -7.83 15.50 -12.92
N LYS A 27 -6.94 16.00 -13.79
CA LYS A 27 -5.66 16.64 -13.43
C LYS A 27 -5.77 17.91 -12.59
N LYS A 28 -6.93 18.60 -12.60
CA LYS A 28 -7.15 19.80 -11.77
C LYS A 28 -7.83 19.49 -10.43
N LEU A 29 -8.23 18.25 -10.19
CA LEU A 29 -8.80 17.85 -8.90
C LEU A 29 -7.72 17.90 -7.82
N THR A 30 -7.97 18.68 -6.75
CA THR A 30 -6.98 18.88 -5.67
C THR A 30 -7.36 18.17 -4.38
N SER A 31 -8.65 17.88 -4.19
CA SER A 31 -9.16 17.21 -3.00
C SER A 31 -10.36 16.32 -3.33
N ILE A 32 -10.49 15.24 -2.59
CA ILE A 32 -11.68 14.39 -2.60
C ILE A 32 -12.04 13.96 -1.17
N TYR A 33 -13.31 14.05 -0.86
CA TYR A 33 -13.92 13.51 0.34
C TYR A 33 -14.89 12.39 -0.08
N LEU A 34 -14.66 11.18 0.40
CA LEU A 34 -15.54 10.04 0.19
C LEU A 34 -16.38 9.84 1.45
N PRO A 35 -17.72 9.99 1.38
CA PRO A 35 -18.59 9.80 2.53
C PRO A 35 -18.57 8.33 3.01
N ASP A 36 -18.96 8.11 4.27
CA ASP A 36 -18.93 6.79 4.91
C ASP A 36 -19.92 5.78 4.28
N SER A 37 -20.75 6.20 3.32
CA SER A 37 -21.56 5.33 2.48
C SER A 37 -20.77 4.59 1.41
N VAL A 38 -19.59 5.11 1.01
CA VAL A 38 -18.74 4.48 -0.04
C VAL A 38 -18.02 3.28 0.54
N THR A 39 -18.31 2.10 -0.01
CA THR A 39 -17.68 0.83 0.38
C THR A 39 -16.71 0.31 -0.69
N GLU A 40 -16.79 0.83 -1.91
CA GLU A 40 -15.97 0.36 -3.02
C GLU A 40 -15.46 1.51 -3.89
N ILE A 41 -14.18 1.40 -4.28
CA ILE A 41 -13.54 2.24 -5.29
C ILE A 41 -13.01 1.33 -6.39
N GLY A 42 -13.46 1.53 -7.62
CA GLY A 42 -13.07 0.76 -8.81
C GLY A 42 -11.64 1.02 -9.26
N ARG A 43 -11.24 0.28 -10.28
CA ARG A 43 -9.91 0.37 -10.89
C ARG A 43 -9.74 1.71 -11.59
N TYR A 44 -8.54 2.31 -11.48
CA TYR A 44 -8.21 3.60 -12.11
C TYR A 44 -9.14 4.76 -11.72
N ALA A 45 -9.98 4.62 -10.69
CA ALA A 45 -11.04 5.58 -10.37
C ALA A 45 -10.53 7.02 -10.29
N PHE A 46 -9.33 7.25 -9.74
CA PHE A 46 -8.64 8.54 -9.66
C PHE A 46 -7.22 8.49 -10.25
N ASP A 47 -6.93 7.49 -11.13
CA ASP A 47 -5.61 7.37 -11.75
C ASP A 47 -5.25 8.65 -12.52
N GLY A 48 -4.01 9.10 -12.42
CA GLY A 48 -3.53 10.29 -13.12
C GLY A 48 -4.08 11.62 -12.58
N CYS A 49 -4.78 11.64 -11.43
CA CYS A 49 -5.17 12.87 -10.75
C CYS A 49 -3.94 13.54 -10.13
N SER A 50 -3.01 14.02 -10.97
CA SER A 50 -1.66 14.45 -10.58
C SER A 50 -1.60 15.64 -9.62
N ASN A 51 -2.67 16.42 -9.47
CA ASN A 51 -2.77 17.50 -8.48
C ASN A 51 -3.53 17.09 -7.20
N LEU A 52 -4.07 15.88 -7.14
CA LEU A 52 -4.80 15.41 -5.97
C LEU A 52 -3.83 15.26 -4.77
N SER A 53 -4.04 16.06 -3.74
CA SER A 53 -3.18 16.11 -2.56
C SER A 53 -3.91 15.74 -1.26
N ASN A 54 -5.21 16.04 -1.20
CA ASN A 54 -6.04 15.79 -0.02
C ASN A 54 -7.07 14.70 -0.33
N VAL A 55 -6.88 13.54 0.24
CA VAL A 55 -7.79 12.40 0.10
C VAL A 55 -8.31 12.00 1.48
N THR A 56 -9.63 12.02 1.63
CA THR A 56 -10.30 11.44 2.80
C THR A 56 -11.09 10.22 2.32
N LEU A 57 -10.63 9.05 2.72
CA LEU A 57 -11.31 7.78 2.43
C LEU A 57 -12.51 7.59 3.35
N SER A 58 -13.51 6.87 2.86
CA SER A 58 -14.63 6.38 3.68
C SER A 58 -14.10 5.48 4.79
N LYS A 59 -14.67 5.60 6.01
CA LYS A 59 -14.36 4.71 7.13
C LYS A 59 -14.91 3.30 6.96
N ASN A 60 -15.85 3.13 6.03
CA ASN A 60 -16.47 1.85 5.70
C ASN A 60 -15.97 1.30 4.35
N LEU A 61 -14.86 1.84 3.83
CA LEU A 61 -14.27 1.37 2.57
C LEU A 61 -13.75 -0.06 2.75
N GLU A 62 -14.30 -1.00 1.98
CA GLU A 62 -13.96 -2.42 2.02
C GLU A 62 -13.06 -2.84 0.86
N HIS A 63 -13.28 -2.23 -0.33
CA HIS A 63 -12.61 -2.64 -1.57
C HIS A 63 -12.00 -1.46 -2.31
N MET A 64 -10.77 -1.65 -2.80
CA MET A 64 -10.07 -0.65 -3.60
C MET A 64 -9.39 -1.32 -4.80
N GLY A 65 -9.81 -0.97 -5.99
CA GLY A 65 -9.28 -1.51 -7.24
C GLY A 65 -7.83 -1.12 -7.51
N GLY A 66 -7.18 -1.87 -8.40
CA GLY A 66 -5.82 -1.55 -8.83
C GLY A 66 -5.74 -0.15 -9.43
N ARG A 67 -4.67 0.59 -9.08
CA ARG A 67 -4.45 1.98 -9.49
C ARG A 67 -5.60 2.95 -9.15
N ALA A 68 -6.45 2.63 -8.16
CA ALA A 68 -7.55 3.51 -7.77
C ALA A 68 -7.09 4.97 -7.55
N PHE A 69 -5.89 5.18 -7.02
CA PHE A 69 -5.20 6.47 -6.89
C PHE A 69 -3.82 6.43 -7.58
N GLY A 70 -3.66 5.63 -8.63
CA GLY A 70 -2.40 5.51 -9.33
C GLY A 70 -1.89 6.86 -9.83
N SER A 71 -0.58 7.07 -9.82
CA SER A 71 0.04 8.32 -10.32
C SER A 71 -0.51 9.62 -9.70
N CYS A 72 -1.11 9.54 -8.51
CA CYS A 72 -1.50 10.72 -7.73
C CYS A 72 -0.26 11.28 -7.01
N GLU A 73 0.63 11.92 -7.76
CA GLU A 73 1.98 12.29 -7.32
C GLU A 73 2.01 13.27 -6.12
N LYS A 74 0.93 14.04 -5.91
CA LYS A 74 0.84 15.02 -4.81
C LYS A 74 0.21 14.48 -3.53
N ILE A 75 -0.26 13.26 -3.51
CA ILE A 75 -0.63 12.61 -2.25
C ILE A 75 0.65 12.39 -1.43
N THR A 76 0.79 13.10 -0.32
CA THR A 76 1.95 12.96 0.58
C THR A 76 1.62 12.18 1.84
N LYS A 77 0.35 12.07 2.16
CA LYS A 77 -0.18 11.39 3.35
C LYS A 77 -1.51 10.72 3.01
N ILE A 78 -1.71 9.53 3.57
CA ILE A 78 -2.99 8.83 3.48
C ILE A 78 -3.33 8.15 4.81
N GLU A 79 -4.61 8.14 5.17
CA GLU A 79 -5.15 7.36 6.28
C GLU A 79 -5.92 6.16 5.73
N ILE A 80 -5.55 4.96 6.16
CA ILE A 80 -6.13 3.70 5.70
C ILE A 80 -7.17 3.24 6.72
N PRO A 81 -8.44 3.09 6.32
CA PRO A 81 -9.50 2.64 7.21
C PRO A 81 -9.32 1.16 7.58
N ARG A 82 -9.75 0.81 8.79
CA ARG A 82 -9.66 -0.58 9.31
C ARG A 82 -10.60 -1.56 8.58
N SER A 83 -11.61 -1.02 7.89
CA SER A 83 -12.58 -1.79 7.10
C SER A 83 -12.00 -2.31 5.79
N LEU A 84 -10.84 -1.80 5.34
CA LEU A 84 -10.27 -2.17 4.05
C LEU A 84 -9.82 -3.64 4.05
N GLU A 85 -10.58 -4.48 3.33
CA GLU A 85 -10.41 -5.92 3.28
C GLU A 85 -9.60 -6.38 2.06
N TRP A 86 -9.75 -5.69 0.92
CA TRP A 86 -9.16 -6.11 -0.33
C TRP A 86 -8.66 -4.94 -1.18
N CYS A 87 -7.49 -5.13 -1.79
CA CYS A 87 -6.89 -4.19 -2.73
C CYS A 87 -6.39 -4.92 -3.97
N GLY A 88 -6.38 -4.23 -5.10
CA GLY A 88 -5.75 -4.70 -6.31
C GLY A 88 -6.71 -5.21 -7.38
N SER A 89 -6.19 -6.05 -8.27
CA SER A 89 -6.92 -6.65 -9.39
C SER A 89 -6.42 -8.08 -9.63
N THR A 90 -7.26 -8.92 -10.21
CA THR A 90 -6.88 -10.25 -10.67
C THR A 90 -5.99 -10.25 -11.91
N LEU A 91 -5.81 -9.09 -12.54
CA LEU A 91 -5.05 -8.89 -13.77
C LEU A 91 -3.91 -7.93 -13.46
N SER A 92 -2.67 -8.34 -13.49
CA SER A 92 -1.38 -7.62 -13.49
C SER A 92 -1.34 -6.09 -13.27
N ASP A 93 -2.37 -5.48 -12.74
CA ASP A 93 -2.41 -4.06 -12.42
C ASP A 93 -1.73 -3.82 -11.07
N TYR A 94 -1.05 -2.69 -10.97
CA TYR A 94 -0.40 -2.25 -9.75
C TYR A 94 -1.41 -2.02 -8.61
N GLY A 95 -0.90 -1.93 -7.39
CA GLY A 95 -1.70 -1.60 -6.21
C GLY A 95 -2.43 -0.26 -6.32
N PRO A 96 -3.39 -0.02 -5.41
CA PRO A 96 -4.24 1.18 -5.46
C PRO A 96 -3.49 2.49 -5.50
N PHE A 97 -2.34 2.58 -4.82
CA PHE A 97 -1.46 3.76 -4.78
C PHE A 97 -0.22 3.60 -5.66
N GLY A 98 -0.28 2.75 -6.69
CA GLY A 98 0.82 2.53 -7.61
C GLY A 98 1.34 3.83 -8.21
N ASP A 99 2.66 4.02 -8.19
CA ASP A 99 3.33 5.24 -8.68
C ASP A 99 2.96 6.54 -7.93
N CYS A 100 2.38 6.46 -6.70
CA CYS A 100 2.24 7.62 -5.82
C CYS A 100 3.61 8.01 -5.25
N ILE A 101 4.44 8.63 -6.09
CA ILE A 101 5.84 8.98 -5.78
C ILE A 101 5.99 10.00 -4.65
N GLY A 102 4.93 10.75 -4.35
CA GLY A 102 4.88 11.74 -3.28
C GLY A 102 4.54 11.15 -1.91
N LEU A 103 3.99 9.94 -1.85
CA LEU A 103 3.48 9.36 -0.60
C LEU A 103 4.62 9.06 0.38
N LYS A 104 4.63 9.77 1.51
CA LYS A 104 5.65 9.65 2.57
C LYS A 104 5.09 9.15 3.89
N THR A 105 3.82 9.44 4.17
CA THR A 105 3.19 9.15 5.46
C THR A 105 1.94 8.32 5.28
N VAL A 106 1.93 7.17 5.92
CA VAL A 106 0.76 6.30 6.04
C VAL A 106 0.32 6.27 7.49
N ILE A 107 -0.97 6.52 7.73
CA ILE A 107 -1.62 6.34 9.01
C ILE A 107 -2.61 5.19 8.85
N PHE A 108 -2.56 4.25 9.77
CA PHE A 108 -3.54 3.17 9.84
C PHE A 108 -4.56 3.49 10.93
N GLU A 109 -5.84 3.36 10.61
CA GLU A 109 -6.90 3.48 11.61
C GLU A 109 -6.71 2.43 12.72
N SER A 110 -7.05 2.80 13.94
CA SER A 110 -6.95 1.89 15.09
C SER A 110 -7.81 0.63 14.87
N GLY A 111 -7.21 -0.54 15.10
CA GLY A 111 -7.87 -1.84 14.97
C GLY A 111 -7.69 -2.53 13.61
N ILE A 112 -6.94 -1.95 12.67
CA ILE A 112 -6.56 -2.67 11.44
C ILE A 112 -5.81 -3.95 11.81
N THR A 113 -6.15 -5.09 11.19
CA THR A 113 -5.61 -6.41 11.54
C THR A 113 -4.68 -6.99 10.48
N LYS A 114 -4.72 -6.47 9.27
CA LYS A 114 -3.88 -6.89 8.14
C LYS A 114 -3.49 -5.70 7.28
N ILE A 115 -2.40 -5.82 6.55
CA ILE A 115 -2.05 -4.93 5.44
C ILE A 115 -2.45 -5.64 4.16
N PRO A 116 -3.47 -5.17 3.42
CA PRO A 116 -3.97 -5.82 2.22
C PRO A 116 -2.92 -5.97 1.12
N CYS A 117 -3.12 -6.96 0.26
CA CYS A 117 -2.24 -7.23 -0.87
C CYS A 117 -2.09 -6.00 -1.79
N TYR A 118 -0.90 -5.78 -2.31
CA TYR A 118 -0.54 -4.69 -3.24
C TYR A 118 -0.77 -3.26 -2.74
N LEU A 119 -1.25 -3.03 -1.51
CA LEU A 119 -1.74 -1.73 -1.04
C LEU A 119 -0.79 -0.56 -1.34
N PHE A 120 0.51 -0.72 -1.10
CA PHE A 120 1.55 0.28 -1.34
C PHE A 120 2.58 -0.15 -2.40
N GLU A 121 2.19 -1.06 -3.28
CA GLU A 121 3.09 -1.49 -4.36
C GLU A 121 3.55 -0.27 -5.17
N LYS A 122 4.88 -0.16 -5.36
CA LYS A 122 5.54 0.96 -6.07
C LYS A 122 5.29 2.36 -5.50
N CYS A 123 4.97 2.47 -4.21
CA CYS A 123 4.99 3.75 -3.51
C CYS A 123 6.45 4.17 -3.27
N THR A 124 7.11 4.64 -4.34
CA THR A 124 8.56 4.93 -4.34
C THR A 124 8.96 6.12 -3.47
N GLY A 125 7.99 6.91 -2.99
CA GLY A 125 8.21 8.03 -2.06
C GLY A 125 8.26 7.61 -0.59
N LEU A 126 7.82 6.38 -0.25
CA LEU A 126 7.69 5.92 1.13
C LEU A 126 9.07 5.58 1.70
N GLU A 127 9.49 6.32 2.73
CA GLU A 127 10.80 6.16 3.37
C GLU A 127 10.72 5.29 4.62
N LYS A 128 9.60 5.35 5.35
CA LYS A 128 9.39 4.61 6.60
C LYS A 128 7.96 4.10 6.70
N ILE A 129 7.80 2.94 7.33
CA ILE A 129 6.48 2.41 7.68
C ILE A 129 6.46 1.90 9.12
N ASN A 130 5.41 2.26 9.85
CA ASN A 130 5.11 1.71 11.16
C ASN A 130 3.87 0.82 11.05
N ILE A 131 4.06 -0.49 11.15
CA ILE A 131 2.99 -1.49 11.14
C ILE A 131 2.40 -1.55 12.55
N PRO A 132 1.09 -1.23 12.74
CA PRO A 132 0.46 -1.19 14.05
C PRO A 132 0.48 -2.54 14.77
N ASP A 133 0.53 -2.53 16.12
CA ASP A 133 0.54 -3.76 16.94
C ASP A 133 -0.76 -4.58 16.90
N THR A 134 -1.77 -4.12 16.16
CA THR A 134 -2.99 -4.89 15.86
C THR A 134 -2.84 -5.76 14.60
N VAL A 135 -1.85 -5.46 13.74
CA VAL A 135 -1.62 -6.17 12.47
C VAL A 135 -0.94 -7.50 12.73
N THR A 136 -1.53 -8.56 12.21
CA THR A 136 -1.03 -9.93 12.31
C THR A 136 -0.49 -10.47 10.98
N VAL A 137 -0.90 -9.88 9.84
CA VAL A 137 -0.50 -10.32 8.49
C VAL A 137 -0.14 -9.12 7.62
N VAL A 138 0.96 -9.23 6.89
CA VAL A 138 1.30 -8.43 5.70
C VAL A 138 1.06 -9.33 4.50
N GLU A 139 0.06 -8.99 3.68
CA GLU A 139 -0.33 -9.79 2.52
C GLU A 139 0.61 -9.59 1.31
N ASN A 140 0.37 -10.33 0.22
CA ASN A 140 1.26 -10.36 -0.94
C ASN A 140 1.57 -8.96 -1.49
N SER A 141 2.83 -8.72 -1.80
CA SER A 141 3.33 -7.52 -2.49
C SER A 141 2.94 -6.18 -1.85
N SER A 142 2.51 -6.17 -0.56
CA SER A 142 1.96 -4.96 0.09
C SER A 142 2.90 -3.75 0.02
N PHE A 143 4.23 -3.96 0.03
CA PHE A 143 5.26 -2.91 -0.07
C PHE A 143 6.26 -3.19 -1.20
N SER A 144 5.89 -4.03 -2.16
CA SER A 144 6.76 -4.35 -3.29
C SER A 144 7.12 -3.09 -4.08
N GLY A 145 8.40 -2.92 -4.39
CA GLY A 145 8.88 -1.76 -5.16
C GLY A 145 8.89 -0.42 -4.42
N CYS A 146 8.73 -0.40 -3.09
CA CYS A 146 8.95 0.80 -2.28
C CYS A 146 10.45 1.13 -2.22
N THR A 147 11.00 1.66 -3.31
CA THR A 147 12.46 1.77 -3.51
C THR A 147 13.17 2.68 -2.51
N LYS A 148 12.48 3.64 -1.90
CA LYS A 148 13.04 4.52 -0.86
C LYS A 148 12.79 4.04 0.56
N LEU A 149 12.13 2.90 0.75
CA LEU A 149 11.85 2.38 2.09
C LEU A 149 13.15 1.98 2.79
N GLU A 150 13.51 2.72 3.83
CA GLU A 150 14.72 2.51 4.63
C GLU A 150 14.45 1.82 5.96
N GLU A 151 13.26 2.02 6.52
CA GLU A 151 12.91 1.57 7.86
C GLU A 151 11.51 0.97 7.92
N VAL A 152 11.42 -0.23 8.49
CA VAL A 152 10.16 -0.92 8.80
C VAL A 152 10.11 -1.19 10.31
N LYS A 153 9.14 -0.59 10.99
CA LYS A 153 8.80 -0.98 12.36
C LYS A 153 7.69 -2.02 12.31
N TYR A 154 8.02 -3.24 12.68
CA TYR A 154 7.09 -4.36 12.66
C TYR A 154 6.17 -4.37 13.89
N SER A 155 4.93 -4.86 13.70
CA SER A 155 4.02 -5.20 14.79
C SER A 155 4.59 -6.33 15.65
N ASN A 156 4.46 -6.20 16.98
CA ASN A 156 4.82 -7.28 17.92
C ASN A 156 3.84 -8.46 17.89
N LYS A 157 2.74 -8.35 17.12
CA LYS A 157 1.76 -9.43 16.90
C LYS A 157 1.80 -9.99 15.49
N LEU A 158 2.74 -9.51 14.65
CA LEU A 158 2.88 -9.99 13.28
C LEU A 158 3.29 -11.46 13.29
N THR A 159 2.51 -12.29 12.60
CA THR A 159 2.74 -13.74 12.51
C THR A 159 3.13 -14.17 11.09
N LYS A 160 2.76 -13.35 10.09
CA LYS A 160 2.92 -13.72 8.69
C LYS A 160 3.29 -12.54 7.81
N ILE A 161 4.26 -12.76 6.90
CA ILE A 161 4.54 -11.90 5.76
C ILE A 161 4.44 -12.77 4.51
N GLU A 162 3.54 -12.43 3.60
CA GLU A 162 3.31 -13.22 2.39
C GLU A 162 4.33 -12.90 1.29
N ASN A 163 4.16 -13.53 0.09
CA ASN A 163 5.12 -13.41 -1.01
C ASN A 163 5.36 -11.95 -1.40
N ASP A 164 6.60 -11.65 -1.80
CA ASP A 164 7.00 -10.34 -2.34
C ASP A 164 6.72 -9.15 -1.39
N GLY A 165 6.45 -9.37 -0.12
CA GLY A 165 5.99 -8.35 0.83
C GLY A 165 6.83 -7.08 0.83
N PHE A 166 8.16 -7.18 0.66
CA PHE A 166 9.13 -6.09 0.56
C PHE A 166 10.06 -6.29 -0.65
N TYR A 167 9.60 -6.98 -1.70
CA TYR A 167 10.37 -7.14 -2.94
C TYR A 167 10.85 -5.79 -3.49
N GLY A 168 12.12 -5.69 -3.87
CA GLY A 168 12.63 -4.47 -4.51
C GLY A 168 12.68 -3.22 -3.63
N CYS A 169 12.62 -3.35 -2.30
CA CYS A 169 12.87 -2.26 -1.36
C CYS A 169 14.38 -1.94 -1.34
N THR A 170 14.86 -1.30 -2.40
CA THR A 170 16.30 -1.15 -2.68
C THR A 170 17.05 -0.31 -1.66
N SER A 171 16.38 0.55 -0.89
CA SER A 171 16.99 1.37 0.17
C SER A 171 16.99 0.71 1.55
N LEU A 172 16.33 -0.45 1.71
CA LEU A 172 16.23 -1.14 2.99
C LEU A 172 17.60 -1.73 3.38
N LYS A 173 18.16 -1.26 4.51
CA LYS A 173 19.51 -1.63 4.95
C LYS A 173 19.52 -2.69 6.03
N LYS A 174 18.53 -2.65 6.90
CA LYS A 174 18.43 -3.52 8.07
C LYS A 174 17.01 -4.01 8.25
N VAL A 175 16.86 -5.29 8.57
CA VAL A 175 15.60 -5.94 8.93
C VAL A 175 15.74 -6.63 10.27
N VAL A 176 14.85 -6.31 11.20
CA VAL A 176 14.74 -7.00 12.49
C VAL A 176 13.31 -7.47 12.65
N MET A 177 13.08 -8.73 12.34
CA MET A 177 11.75 -9.32 12.46
C MET A 177 11.45 -9.75 13.89
N PRO A 178 10.22 -9.57 14.39
CA PRO A 178 9.82 -10.07 15.71
C PRO A 178 9.76 -11.60 15.72
N ASP A 179 10.06 -12.22 16.86
CA ASP A 179 10.03 -13.67 17.05
C ASP A 179 8.61 -14.28 16.95
N THR A 180 7.57 -13.45 16.85
CA THR A 180 6.18 -13.86 16.62
C THR A 180 5.92 -14.33 15.19
N ILE A 181 6.74 -13.92 14.22
CA ILE A 181 6.60 -14.35 12.83
C ILE A 181 7.00 -15.83 12.73
N ASN A 182 6.08 -16.65 12.25
CA ASN A 182 6.27 -18.09 12.04
C ASN A 182 6.13 -18.51 10.57
N PHE A 183 5.78 -17.58 9.70
CA PHE A 183 5.69 -17.78 8.25
C PHE A 183 6.19 -16.56 7.49
N ILE A 184 7.04 -16.81 6.51
CA ILE A 184 7.42 -15.84 5.47
C ILE A 184 7.23 -16.50 4.10
N GLY A 185 6.73 -15.73 3.13
CA GLY A 185 6.56 -16.20 1.75
C GLY A 185 7.83 -16.13 0.92
N ASN A 186 7.72 -16.50 -0.35
CA ASN A 186 8.83 -16.42 -1.30
C ASN A 186 9.20 -14.96 -1.59
N SER A 187 10.44 -14.72 -1.95
CA SER A 187 10.94 -13.44 -2.50
C SER A 187 10.72 -12.21 -1.62
N ILE A 188 10.44 -12.37 -0.31
CA ILE A 188 10.03 -11.23 0.54
C ILE A 188 11.01 -10.08 0.57
N PHE A 189 12.32 -10.31 0.38
CA PHE A 189 13.39 -9.31 0.28
C PHE A 189 14.19 -9.44 -1.01
N GLN A 190 13.67 -10.11 -2.01
CA GLN A 190 14.34 -10.21 -3.32
C GLN A 190 14.60 -8.80 -3.85
N ASN A 191 15.81 -8.59 -4.38
CA ASN A 191 16.28 -7.31 -4.90
C ASN A 191 16.34 -6.16 -3.87
N CYS A 192 16.40 -6.44 -2.57
CA CYS A 192 16.74 -5.45 -1.55
C CYS A 192 18.25 -5.17 -1.60
N THR A 193 18.71 -4.41 -2.60
CA THR A 193 20.13 -4.28 -2.98
C THR A 193 20.99 -3.57 -1.93
N SER A 194 20.41 -2.84 -0.98
CA SER A 194 21.14 -2.19 0.12
C SER A 194 21.14 -3.00 1.41
N LEU A 195 20.48 -4.17 1.44
CA LEU A 195 20.31 -4.96 2.65
C LEU A 195 21.62 -5.58 3.11
N THR A 196 22.05 -5.23 4.33
CA THR A 196 23.33 -5.67 4.93
C THR A 196 23.16 -6.44 6.23
N GLU A 197 22.00 -6.31 6.89
CA GLU A 197 21.76 -6.94 8.18
C GLU A 197 20.33 -7.46 8.26
N VAL A 198 20.18 -8.73 8.60
CA VAL A 198 18.86 -9.38 8.76
C VAL A 198 18.86 -10.21 10.04
N HIS A 199 17.90 -9.93 10.92
CA HIS A 199 17.57 -10.77 12.06
C HIS A 199 16.26 -11.50 11.78
N LEU A 200 16.36 -12.81 11.52
CA LEU A 200 15.21 -13.68 11.28
C LEU A 200 14.58 -14.14 12.61
N PRO A 201 13.27 -14.41 12.63
CA PRO A 201 12.58 -14.95 13.80
C PRO A 201 13.12 -16.33 14.19
N LYS A 202 13.27 -16.58 15.47
CA LYS A 202 13.73 -17.90 15.98
C LYS A 202 12.73 -19.02 15.71
N SER A 203 11.45 -18.69 15.50
CA SER A 203 10.36 -19.60 15.20
C SER A 203 10.34 -20.10 13.75
N LEU A 204 11.10 -19.43 12.87
CA LEU A 204 11.09 -19.74 11.45
C LEU A 204 11.74 -21.11 11.18
N LYS A 205 11.03 -21.96 10.43
CA LYS A 205 11.49 -23.33 10.14
C LYS A 205 12.23 -23.45 8.82
N GLU A 206 12.01 -22.52 7.90
CA GLU A 206 12.62 -22.52 6.57
C GLU A 206 12.86 -21.10 6.08
N ILE A 207 13.77 -20.90 5.17
CA ILE A 207 13.95 -19.70 4.38
C ILE A 207 13.44 -20.02 2.98
N PRO A 208 12.29 -19.46 2.56
CA PRO A 208 11.68 -19.77 1.26
C PRO A 208 12.53 -19.33 0.07
N SER A 209 12.12 -19.78 -1.12
CA SER A 209 12.80 -19.47 -2.37
C SER A 209 12.96 -17.96 -2.57
N ASP A 210 14.11 -17.58 -3.13
CA ASP A 210 14.42 -16.22 -3.55
C ASP A 210 14.35 -15.13 -2.46
N THR A 211 14.19 -15.52 -1.18
CA THR A 211 14.06 -14.59 -0.05
C THR A 211 15.06 -13.44 -0.11
N PHE A 212 16.33 -13.71 -0.46
CA PHE A 212 17.43 -12.73 -0.56
C PHE A 212 18.07 -12.68 -1.94
N SER A 213 17.43 -13.25 -2.96
CA SER A 213 17.94 -13.21 -4.32
C SER A 213 18.13 -11.76 -4.77
N GLY A 214 19.27 -11.42 -5.35
CA GLY A 214 19.57 -10.04 -5.77
C GLY A 214 19.97 -9.06 -4.64
N CYS A 215 20.07 -9.49 -3.38
CA CYS A 215 20.71 -8.73 -2.31
C CYS A 215 22.23 -8.75 -2.55
N LYS A 216 22.83 -7.57 -2.82
CA LYS A 216 24.22 -7.47 -3.34
C LYS A 216 25.27 -7.17 -2.29
N LYS A 217 24.89 -7.00 -1.02
CA LYS A 217 25.81 -6.61 0.06
C LYS A 217 25.90 -7.67 1.16
#